data_555f8dd72fe7299b528571fdfb2e86d1
#
_entry.id   555f8dd72fe7299b528571fdfb2e86d1
#
_cell.length_a   1.000
_cell.length_b   1.000
_cell.length_c   1.000
_cell.angle_alpha   90.00
_cell.angle_beta   90.00
_cell.angle_gamma   90.00
#
_symmetry.space_group_name_H-M   'P 1'
#
loop_
_entity.id
_entity.type
_entity.pdbx_description
1 polymer ?
#
loop_
_entity_poly.entity_id
_entity_poly.type
_entity_poly.pdbx_seq_one_letter_code
_entity_poly.pdbx_strand_id
1 'polypeptide(L)'
;MAMTLLSCNPDDPDAPTTVKKVSIMGDSYSTFEGWSNVDMAGNPNDYYVYYPHEGNTDVTSVDKTWWYMLCQKPEFELEISNSNSGSVVSNTHYNGLDVTGTDLSFMHRVGKNSFGVDYNGDPDIILVFGGTNDCWARVELGNYVYKNWTDADLKCFRPAFSKLLASLQAYYPDATVYSITNGDEGFPGVSKSYAKSINNICKHYGVTNIVLEDIEKVDGHPTYAGMQSICEQVYEVVGE
;
A
#
# COMPACT_ATOMS: atom_id res chain seq x y z
N MET A 1 8.95 -9.70 -48.85
CA MET A 1 7.82 -9.71 -47.91
C MET A 1 7.90 -8.42 -47.12
N ALA A 2 6.97 -7.48 -47.34
CA ALA A 2 6.94 -6.23 -46.61
C ALA A 2 6.18 -6.46 -45.29
N MET A 3 6.85 -6.24 -44.18
CA MET A 3 6.24 -6.25 -42.85
C MET A 3 5.48 -4.94 -42.69
N THR A 4 4.15 -5.00 -42.69
CA THR A 4 3.28 -3.86 -42.39
C THR A 4 3.36 -3.63 -40.88
N LEU A 5 3.99 -2.54 -40.47
CA LEU A 5 3.89 -2.06 -39.08
C LEU A 5 2.46 -1.56 -38.89
N LEU A 6 1.68 -2.26 -38.05
CA LEU A 6 0.42 -1.74 -37.55
C LEU A 6 0.75 -0.53 -36.66
N SER A 7 0.40 0.65 -37.12
CA SER A 7 0.42 1.86 -36.32
C SER A 7 -0.73 1.77 -35.33
N CYS A 8 -0.45 1.65 -34.03
CA CYS A 8 -1.44 1.86 -32.99
C CYS A 8 -1.90 3.32 -33.06
N ASN A 9 -3.17 3.51 -33.35
CA ASN A 9 -3.82 4.81 -33.23
C ASN A 9 -4.30 4.95 -31.78
N PRO A 10 -3.76 5.87 -30.97
CA PRO A 10 -4.16 6.02 -29.56
C PRO A 10 -5.63 6.44 -29.37
N ASP A 11 -6.31 6.87 -30.43
CA ASP A 11 -7.71 7.31 -30.41
C ASP A 11 -8.66 6.24 -30.97
N ASP A 12 -8.25 4.98 -31.07
CA ASP A 12 -9.12 3.89 -31.53
C ASP A 12 -10.02 3.43 -30.36
N PRO A 13 -11.35 3.67 -30.42
CA PRO A 13 -12.26 3.26 -29.33
C PRO A 13 -12.39 1.73 -29.18
N ASP A 14 -11.93 0.96 -30.15
CA ASP A 14 -11.90 -0.51 -30.14
C ASP A 14 -10.49 -1.07 -29.81
N ALA A 15 -9.51 -0.21 -29.47
CA ALA A 15 -8.20 -0.68 -29.02
C ALA A 15 -8.38 -1.45 -27.70
N PRO A 16 -7.79 -2.66 -27.56
CA PRO A 16 -7.89 -3.41 -26.32
C PRO A 16 -7.27 -2.56 -25.19
N THR A 17 -8.08 -2.22 -24.20
CA THR A 17 -7.59 -1.58 -22.98
C THR A 17 -6.53 -2.51 -22.35
N THR A 18 -5.31 -2.00 -22.22
CA THR A 18 -4.26 -2.76 -21.55
C THR A 18 -4.63 -2.80 -20.07
N VAL A 19 -4.97 -4.00 -19.57
CA VAL A 19 -5.27 -4.20 -18.14
C VAL A 19 -3.98 -3.97 -17.36
N LYS A 20 -4.03 -3.07 -16.37
CA LYS A 20 -2.89 -2.74 -15.50
C LYS A 20 -2.90 -3.66 -14.28
N LYS A 21 -1.76 -4.25 -13.98
CA LYS A 21 -1.53 -5.08 -12.78
C LYS A 21 -1.31 -4.20 -11.57
N VAL A 22 -2.08 -4.41 -10.51
CA VAL A 22 -2.05 -3.61 -9.29
C VAL A 22 -1.54 -4.45 -8.13
N SER A 23 -0.47 -4.00 -7.49
CA SER A 23 -0.01 -4.54 -6.21
C SER A 23 -0.35 -3.62 -5.07
N ILE A 24 -0.82 -4.22 -3.97
CA ILE A 24 -1.20 -3.51 -2.75
C ILE A 24 -0.13 -3.76 -1.69
N MET A 25 0.52 -2.71 -1.22
CA MET A 25 1.44 -2.77 -0.08
C MET A 25 0.79 -2.06 1.11
N GLY A 26 0.21 -2.85 2.02
CA GLY A 26 -0.70 -2.31 3.03
C GLY A 26 -0.52 -2.85 4.45
N ASP A 27 -1.35 -2.30 5.34
CA ASP A 27 -1.55 -2.75 6.71
C ASP A 27 -2.93 -3.46 6.85
N SER A 28 -3.52 -3.45 8.06
CA SER A 28 -4.81 -4.12 8.35
C SER A 28 -5.96 -3.69 7.44
N TYR A 29 -5.97 -2.46 6.93
CA TYR A 29 -7.01 -1.96 6.04
C TYR A 29 -7.03 -2.66 4.68
N SER A 30 -5.94 -3.35 4.34
CA SER A 30 -5.76 -4.02 3.05
C SER A 30 -5.64 -5.55 3.17
N THR A 31 -5.82 -6.12 4.37
CA THR A 31 -5.75 -7.57 4.57
C THR A 31 -7.10 -8.26 4.38
N PHE A 32 -7.07 -9.49 3.88
CA PHE A 32 -8.19 -10.43 3.91
C PHE A 32 -7.66 -11.88 3.90
N GLU A 33 -8.30 -12.77 4.68
CA GLU A 33 -7.92 -14.19 4.80
C GLU A 33 -7.87 -14.87 3.43
N GLY A 34 -6.78 -15.61 3.18
CA GLY A 34 -6.52 -16.30 1.93
C GLY A 34 -6.03 -15.41 0.77
N TRP A 35 -5.88 -14.07 0.99
CA TRP A 35 -5.53 -13.12 -0.06
C TRP A 35 -4.36 -12.21 0.27
N SER A 36 -4.03 -12.08 1.55
CA SER A 36 -3.03 -11.13 1.99
C SER A 36 -1.70 -11.82 2.24
N ASN A 37 -0.61 -11.09 1.95
CA ASN A 37 0.74 -11.54 2.21
C ASN A 37 1.12 -12.85 1.46
N VAL A 38 2.38 -13.12 1.39
CA VAL A 38 2.90 -14.37 0.81
C VAL A 38 3.89 -15.02 1.77
N ASP A 39 3.85 -16.34 1.88
CA ASP A 39 4.86 -17.10 2.61
C ASP A 39 6.18 -17.20 1.80
N MET A 40 7.18 -17.90 2.35
CA MET A 40 8.47 -18.11 1.68
C MET A 40 8.36 -18.88 0.34
N ALA A 41 7.27 -19.58 0.10
CA ALA A 41 6.98 -20.30 -1.14
C ALA A 41 6.09 -19.50 -2.11
N GLY A 42 5.64 -18.27 -1.71
CA GLY A 42 4.77 -17.41 -2.51
C GLY A 42 3.28 -17.70 -2.35
N ASN A 43 2.87 -18.51 -1.36
CA ASN A 43 1.46 -18.74 -1.08
C ASN A 43 0.92 -17.69 -0.11
N PRO A 44 -0.39 -17.35 -0.14
CA PRO A 44 -1.01 -16.48 0.85
C PRO A 44 -0.72 -16.95 2.27
N ASN A 45 -0.37 -16.00 3.14
CA ASN A 45 -0.04 -16.25 4.54
C ASN A 45 -0.96 -15.43 5.44
N ASP A 46 -1.87 -16.10 6.16
CA ASP A 46 -2.90 -15.47 6.97
C ASP A 46 -2.46 -15.16 8.42
N TYR A 47 -1.17 -15.20 8.73
CA TYR A 47 -0.68 -15.00 10.10
C TYR A 47 -0.98 -13.58 10.63
N TYR A 48 -0.96 -12.56 9.76
CA TYR A 48 -1.24 -11.16 10.11
C TYR A 48 -2.41 -10.62 9.28
N VAL A 49 -3.61 -11.17 9.49
CA VAL A 49 -4.83 -10.76 8.79
C VAL A 49 -5.81 -10.10 9.76
N TYR A 50 -6.53 -9.09 9.31
CA TYR A 50 -7.60 -8.47 10.10
C TYR A 50 -8.98 -8.91 9.63
N TYR A 51 -9.22 -8.94 8.31
CA TYR A 51 -10.52 -9.31 7.77
C TYR A 51 -10.56 -10.76 7.28
N PRO A 52 -11.71 -11.49 7.49
CA PRO A 52 -12.86 -11.08 8.28
C PRO A 52 -12.57 -11.18 9.79
N HIS A 53 -13.01 -10.18 10.59
CA HIS A 53 -12.88 -10.23 12.04
C HIS A 53 -14.27 -10.40 12.64
N GLU A 54 -14.54 -11.57 13.23
CA GLU A 54 -15.86 -11.91 13.79
C GLU A 54 -16.33 -10.86 14.81
N GLY A 55 -17.56 -10.36 14.61
CA GLY A 55 -18.25 -9.46 15.52
C GLY A 55 -17.88 -7.98 15.42
N ASN A 56 -16.80 -7.60 14.73
CA ASN A 56 -16.32 -6.22 14.69
C ASN A 56 -16.40 -5.59 13.31
N THR A 57 -16.82 -6.31 12.26
CA THR A 57 -16.91 -5.79 10.91
C THR A 57 -18.00 -6.44 10.09
N ASP A 58 -18.53 -5.70 9.14
CA ASP A 58 -19.41 -6.16 8.07
C ASP A 58 -18.67 -6.53 6.77
N VAL A 59 -17.33 -6.39 6.75
CA VAL A 59 -16.45 -6.85 5.67
C VAL A 59 -16.19 -8.35 5.84
N THR A 60 -17.15 -9.15 5.41
CA THR A 60 -17.23 -10.61 5.66
C THR A 60 -16.78 -11.45 4.47
N SER A 61 -16.46 -10.84 3.34
CA SER A 61 -16.00 -11.51 2.12
C SER A 61 -15.02 -10.58 1.38
N VAL A 62 -14.13 -11.16 0.59
CA VAL A 62 -13.06 -10.42 -0.13
C VAL A 62 -13.60 -9.37 -1.09
N ASP A 63 -14.73 -9.64 -1.72
CA ASP A 63 -15.41 -8.73 -2.64
C ASP A 63 -15.90 -7.42 -1.99
N LYS A 64 -15.86 -7.35 -0.65
CA LYS A 64 -16.13 -6.15 0.14
C LYS A 64 -14.87 -5.35 0.50
N THR A 65 -13.68 -5.78 0.12
CA THR A 65 -12.46 -5.01 0.35
C THR A 65 -12.24 -3.97 -0.74
N TRP A 66 -11.68 -2.81 -0.37
CA TRP A 66 -11.48 -1.70 -1.28
C TRP A 66 -10.63 -2.05 -2.50
N TRP A 67 -9.54 -2.81 -2.28
CA TRP A 67 -8.62 -3.19 -3.34
C TRP A 67 -9.19 -4.27 -4.26
N TYR A 68 -10.01 -5.20 -3.73
CA TYR A 68 -10.69 -6.18 -4.58
C TYR A 68 -11.70 -5.50 -5.49
N MET A 69 -12.53 -4.60 -4.93
CA MET A 69 -13.48 -3.80 -5.72
C MET A 69 -12.79 -2.95 -6.79
N LEU A 70 -11.61 -2.36 -6.46
CA LEU A 70 -10.79 -1.63 -7.43
C LEU A 70 -10.34 -2.56 -8.58
N CYS A 71 -9.83 -3.75 -8.26
CA CYS A 71 -9.33 -4.71 -9.25
C CYS A 71 -10.45 -5.46 -9.99
N GLN A 72 -11.74 -5.18 -9.71
CA GLN A 72 -12.86 -5.61 -10.55
C GLN A 72 -13.22 -4.57 -11.64
N LYS A 73 -12.59 -3.41 -11.65
CA LYS A 73 -12.72 -2.45 -12.74
C LYS A 73 -12.01 -3.01 -13.98
N PRO A 74 -12.54 -2.78 -15.21
CA PRO A 74 -12.01 -3.43 -16.43
C PRO A 74 -10.55 -3.04 -16.77
N GLU A 75 -10.05 -1.94 -16.21
CA GLU A 75 -8.68 -1.44 -16.41
C GLU A 75 -7.66 -2.09 -15.50
N PHE A 76 -8.07 -2.82 -14.46
CA PHE A 76 -7.19 -3.32 -13.41
C PHE A 76 -7.34 -4.81 -13.16
N GLU A 77 -6.24 -5.45 -12.80
CA GLU A 77 -6.21 -6.78 -12.20
C GLU A 77 -5.30 -6.79 -10.97
N LEU A 78 -5.61 -7.61 -9.98
CA LEU A 78 -4.77 -7.78 -8.81
C LEU A 78 -3.55 -8.61 -9.15
N GLU A 79 -2.36 -8.05 -8.96
CA GLU A 79 -1.11 -8.81 -9.03
C GLU A 79 -0.82 -9.47 -7.68
N ILE A 80 -0.61 -8.68 -6.62
CA ILE A 80 -0.38 -9.22 -5.26
C ILE A 80 -0.96 -8.25 -4.21
N SER A 81 -1.57 -8.82 -3.15
CA SER A 81 -1.83 -8.10 -1.90
C SER A 81 -0.73 -8.39 -0.88
N ASN A 82 0.31 -7.55 -0.89
CA ASN A 82 1.40 -7.55 0.09
C ASN A 82 1.01 -6.73 1.32
N SER A 83 0.08 -7.24 2.12
CA SER A 83 -0.49 -6.52 3.26
C SER A 83 -0.42 -7.34 4.54
N ASN A 84 -0.05 -6.70 5.66
CA ASN A 84 0.05 -7.32 6.98
C ASN A 84 -0.62 -6.45 8.04
N SER A 85 -1.56 -7.02 8.78
CA SER A 85 -2.23 -6.34 9.89
C SER A 85 -1.22 -5.92 10.96
N GLY A 86 -1.35 -4.68 11.43
CA GLY A 86 -0.46 -4.11 12.44
C GLY A 86 0.89 -3.63 11.90
N SER A 87 1.21 -3.83 10.63
CA SER A 87 2.54 -3.46 10.11
C SER A 87 2.77 -1.96 10.10
N VAL A 88 4.02 -1.58 10.32
CA VAL A 88 4.53 -0.21 10.37
C VAL A 88 5.50 0.04 9.22
N VAL A 89 5.59 1.29 8.77
CA VAL A 89 6.57 1.68 7.75
C VAL A 89 7.98 1.71 8.33
N SER A 90 8.12 2.20 9.56
CA SER A 90 9.39 2.20 10.29
C SER A 90 9.78 0.80 10.78
N ASN A 91 10.98 0.68 11.31
CA ASN A 91 11.42 -0.53 12.02
C ASN A 91 11.06 -0.50 13.51
N THR A 92 10.19 0.40 13.94
CA THR A 92 9.75 0.54 15.33
C THR A 92 8.24 0.37 15.42
N HIS A 93 7.82 -0.58 16.24
CA HIS A 93 6.43 -0.91 16.50
C HIS A 93 5.97 -0.44 17.88
N TYR A 94 4.74 -0.79 18.30
CA TYR A 94 4.21 -0.44 19.62
C TYR A 94 5.20 -0.75 20.74
N ASN A 95 5.27 0.14 21.72
CA ASN A 95 6.17 0.05 22.89
C ASN A 95 7.67 0.00 22.52
N GLY A 96 8.05 0.50 21.36
CA GLY A 96 9.45 0.53 20.91
C GLY A 96 9.99 -0.83 20.45
N LEU A 97 9.10 -1.80 20.16
CA LEU A 97 9.51 -3.11 19.65
C LEU A 97 10.23 -2.94 18.29
N ASP A 98 11.41 -3.49 18.19
CA ASP A 98 12.18 -3.57 16.95
C ASP A 98 11.61 -4.66 16.05
N VAL A 99 11.13 -4.29 14.88
CA VAL A 99 10.55 -5.21 13.87
C VAL A 99 11.43 -5.32 12.62
N THR A 100 12.68 -4.91 12.71
CA THR A 100 13.66 -5.02 11.62
C THR A 100 13.74 -6.46 11.11
N GLY A 101 13.57 -6.64 9.80
CA GLY A 101 13.65 -7.96 9.15
C GLY A 101 12.45 -8.87 9.40
N THR A 102 11.33 -8.34 9.87
CA THR A 102 10.06 -9.07 10.01
C THR A 102 9.00 -8.53 9.06
N ASP A 103 7.98 -9.32 8.79
CA ASP A 103 6.85 -8.93 7.91
C ASP A 103 6.00 -7.78 8.50
N LEU A 104 6.18 -7.46 9.77
CA LEU A 104 5.58 -6.26 10.38
C LEU A 104 6.24 -4.95 9.96
N SER A 105 7.38 -4.99 9.25
CA SER A 105 8.00 -3.80 8.65
C SER A 105 7.76 -3.76 7.15
N PHE A 106 7.20 -2.65 6.64
CA PHE A 106 7.12 -2.44 5.19
C PHE A 106 8.51 -2.50 4.54
N MET A 107 9.55 -2.05 5.25
CA MET A 107 10.93 -2.10 4.74
C MET A 107 11.43 -3.51 4.46
N HIS A 108 10.93 -4.52 5.18
CA HIS A 108 11.28 -5.92 4.94
C HIS A 108 10.58 -6.46 3.67
N ARG A 109 9.42 -5.96 3.36
CA ARG A 109 8.54 -6.43 2.27
C ARG A 109 8.72 -5.67 0.95
N VAL A 110 9.76 -4.83 0.83
CA VAL A 110 10.15 -4.18 -0.42
C VAL A 110 11.00 -5.13 -1.25
N GLY A 111 10.61 -5.42 -2.47
CA GLY A 111 11.38 -6.26 -3.38
C GLY A 111 11.28 -7.76 -3.08
N LYS A 112 12.41 -8.48 -3.16
CA LYS A 112 12.45 -9.94 -3.03
C LYS A 112 12.89 -10.39 -1.64
N ASN A 113 12.27 -11.46 -1.15
CA ASN A 113 12.73 -12.14 0.06
C ASN A 113 14.02 -12.95 -0.19
N SER A 114 14.58 -13.54 0.88
CA SER A 114 15.82 -14.35 0.82
C SER A 114 15.70 -15.61 -0.06
N PHE A 115 14.50 -16.04 -0.42
CA PHE A 115 14.22 -17.18 -1.31
C PHE A 115 13.94 -16.75 -2.75
N GLY A 116 14.03 -15.46 -3.05
CA GLY A 116 13.80 -14.90 -4.38
C GLY A 116 12.33 -14.69 -4.74
N VAL A 117 11.41 -14.91 -3.80
CA VAL A 117 9.99 -14.57 -3.99
C VAL A 117 9.84 -13.06 -3.92
N ASP A 118 9.24 -12.48 -4.94
CA ASP A 118 8.95 -11.05 -4.98
C ASP A 118 7.69 -10.76 -4.19
N TYR A 119 7.77 -9.85 -3.23
CA TYR A 119 6.63 -9.49 -2.38
C TYR A 119 5.56 -8.68 -3.13
N ASN A 120 5.92 -8.05 -4.24
CA ASN A 120 5.00 -7.19 -4.99
C ASN A 120 4.76 -7.68 -6.44
N GLY A 121 5.39 -8.76 -6.88
CA GLY A 121 5.24 -9.32 -8.22
C GLY A 121 5.84 -8.44 -9.32
N ASP A 122 5.13 -8.34 -10.44
CA ASP A 122 5.49 -7.55 -11.62
C ASP A 122 4.36 -6.54 -11.93
N PRO A 123 4.15 -5.53 -11.08
CA PRO A 123 3.03 -4.61 -11.19
C PRO A 123 3.28 -3.44 -12.15
N ASP A 124 2.20 -2.93 -12.75
CA ASP A 124 2.16 -1.62 -13.40
C ASP A 124 1.90 -0.50 -12.39
N ILE A 125 1.19 -0.83 -11.29
CA ILE A 125 0.82 0.11 -10.23
C ILE A 125 1.11 -0.51 -8.87
N ILE A 126 1.74 0.26 -7.97
CA ILE A 126 1.88 -0.10 -6.56
C ILE A 126 1.14 0.93 -5.71
N LEU A 127 0.15 0.46 -4.93
CA LEU A 127 -0.61 1.26 -3.98
C LEU A 127 -0.06 1.04 -2.57
N VAL A 128 0.59 2.05 -2.00
CA VAL A 128 1.17 2.01 -0.65
C VAL A 128 0.19 2.62 0.34
N PHE A 129 -0.43 1.79 1.17
CA PHE A 129 -1.34 2.24 2.22
C PHE A 129 -0.75 1.92 3.60
N GLY A 130 0.02 2.86 4.16
CA GLY A 130 0.75 2.67 5.42
C GLY A 130 1.00 3.97 6.17
N GLY A 131 1.54 3.81 7.40
CA GLY A 131 1.83 4.91 8.31
C GLY A 131 0.76 5.12 9.39
N THR A 132 -0.40 4.47 9.26
CA THR A 132 -1.45 4.50 10.30
C THR A 132 -0.94 3.88 11.60
N ASN A 133 -0.34 2.70 11.53
CA ASN A 133 0.21 2.01 12.71
C ASN A 133 1.42 2.74 13.30
N ASP A 134 2.28 3.37 12.49
CA ASP A 134 3.37 4.22 12.99
C ASP A 134 2.81 5.38 13.84
N CYS A 135 1.75 6.04 13.35
CA CYS A 135 1.08 7.11 14.06
C CYS A 135 0.46 6.62 15.38
N TRP A 136 -0.24 5.50 15.37
CA TRP A 136 -0.89 4.93 16.55
C TRP A 136 0.13 4.39 17.56
N ALA A 137 1.23 3.82 17.10
CA ALA A 137 2.35 3.41 17.92
C ALA A 137 3.18 4.60 18.44
N ARG A 138 2.90 5.83 18.00
CA ARG A 138 3.62 7.07 18.35
C ARG A 138 5.11 6.98 18.02
N VAL A 139 5.45 6.36 16.89
CA VAL A 139 6.82 6.32 16.39
C VAL A 139 7.33 7.74 16.18
N GLU A 140 8.57 8.01 16.58
CA GLU A 140 9.17 9.32 16.35
C GLU A 140 9.19 9.67 14.85
N LEU A 141 8.82 10.90 14.51
CA LEU A 141 8.85 11.36 13.12
C LEU A 141 10.26 11.37 12.54
N GLY A 142 11.27 11.70 13.34
CA GLY A 142 12.64 11.88 12.88
C GLY A 142 12.84 13.07 11.93
N ASN A 143 14.04 13.20 11.40
CA ASN A 143 14.38 14.21 10.39
C ASN A 143 13.95 13.75 8.99
N TYR A 144 13.83 14.68 8.04
CA TYR A 144 13.72 14.34 6.62
C TYR A 144 15.10 13.91 6.10
N VAL A 145 15.25 12.62 5.78
CA VAL A 145 16.46 12.01 5.21
C VAL A 145 16.06 11.34 3.91
N TYR A 146 16.67 11.76 2.79
CA TYR A 146 16.29 11.31 1.46
C TYR A 146 17.33 10.41 0.78
N LYS A 147 18.48 10.16 1.43
CA LYS A 147 19.56 9.28 0.95
C LYS A 147 20.50 8.93 2.10
N ASN A 148 21.31 7.88 1.91
CA ASN A 148 22.33 7.43 2.88
C ASN A 148 21.75 7.14 4.26
N TRP A 149 20.56 6.52 4.30
CA TRP A 149 19.89 6.15 5.56
C TRP A 149 20.74 5.19 6.39
N THR A 150 20.79 5.42 7.67
CA THR A 150 21.35 4.50 8.66
C THR A 150 20.24 3.63 9.27
N ASP A 151 20.62 2.53 9.94
CA ASP A 151 19.64 1.69 10.64
C ASP A 151 18.92 2.47 11.76
N ALA A 152 19.60 3.45 12.37
CA ALA A 152 19.00 4.33 13.37
C ALA A 152 17.93 5.25 12.75
N ASP A 153 18.16 5.76 11.55
CA ASP A 153 17.18 6.56 10.82
C ASP A 153 15.89 5.76 10.56
N LEU A 154 16.01 4.49 10.21
CA LEU A 154 14.87 3.64 9.89
C LEU A 154 13.97 3.29 11.08
N LYS A 155 14.39 3.62 12.30
CA LYS A 155 13.57 3.54 13.50
C LYS A 155 12.60 4.73 13.63
N CYS A 156 12.75 5.75 12.79
CA CYS A 156 11.89 6.92 12.74
C CYS A 156 11.05 6.91 11.44
N PHE A 157 9.83 7.45 11.52
CA PHE A 157 8.85 7.39 10.43
C PHE A 157 9.32 8.04 9.12
N ARG A 158 9.76 9.33 9.17
CA ARG A 158 10.12 10.09 7.95
C ARG A 158 11.25 9.46 7.15
N PRO A 159 12.39 9.08 7.75
CA PRO A 159 13.43 8.40 7.00
C PRO A 159 13.00 7.04 6.44
N ALA A 160 12.22 6.27 7.22
CA ALA A 160 11.72 4.97 6.77
C ALA A 160 10.75 5.11 5.59
N PHE A 161 9.78 6.03 5.67
CA PHE A 161 8.85 6.28 4.56
C PHE A 161 9.57 6.81 3.31
N SER A 162 10.56 7.68 3.51
CA SER A 162 11.42 8.17 2.43
C SER A 162 12.19 7.03 1.74
N LYS A 163 12.83 6.13 2.52
CA LYS A 163 13.52 4.97 1.98
C LYS A 163 12.56 4.00 1.30
N LEU A 164 11.36 3.80 1.85
CA LEU A 164 10.33 2.94 1.26
C LEU A 164 10.01 3.37 -0.17
N LEU A 165 9.65 4.65 -0.39
CA LEU A 165 9.32 5.15 -1.72
C LEU A 165 10.51 5.07 -2.68
N ALA A 166 11.71 5.48 -2.23
CA ALA A 166 12.93 5.37 -3.03
C ALA A 166 13.23 3.91 -3.43
N SER A 167 13.01 2.97 -2.51
CA SER A 167 13.26 1.55 -2.77
C SER A 167 12.24 0.98 -3.75
N LEU A 168 10.95 1.30 -3.60
CA LEU A 168 9.92 0.85 -4.54
C LEU A 168 10.20 1.34 -5.96
N GLN A 169 10.52 2.62 -6.13
CA GLN A 169 10.89 3.18 -7.45
C GLN A 169 12.16 2.55 -8.04
N ALA A 170 13.09 2.12 -7.19
CA ALA A 170 14.31 1.45 -7.65
C ALA A 170 14.11 -0.02 -8.03
N TYR A 171 13.25 -0.74 -7.27
CA TYR A 171 12.93 -2.15 -7.54
C TYR A 171 11.95 -2.33 -8.70
N TYR A 172 11.01 -1.39 -8.85
CA TYR A 172 9.93 -1.43 -9.85
C TYR A 172 9.95 -0.15 -10.71
N PRO A 173 11.00 0.04 -11.55
CA PRO A 173 11.19 1.29 -12.28
C PRO A 173 10.11 1.58 -13.32
N ASP A 174 9.40 0.56 -13.78
CA ASP A 174 8.31 0.66 -14.75
C ASP A 174 6.93 0.81 -14.09
N ALA A 175 6.83 0.60 -12.78
CA ALA A 175 5.60 0.75 -12.04
C ALA A 175 5.35 2.20 -11.58
N THR A 176 4.09 2.63 -11.65
CA THR A 176 3.67 3.87 -11.01
C THR A 176 3.36 3.62 -9.54
N VAL A 177 4.05 4.32 -8.63
CA VAL A 177 3.82 4.22 -7.18
C VAL A 177 2.88 5.33 -6.74
N TYR A 178 1.81 4.96 -6.02
CA TYR A 178 0.92 5.88 -5.32
C TYR A 178 1.00 5.63 -3.82
N SER A 179 0.82 6.69 -3.04
CA SER A 179 0.65 6.61 -1.59
C SER A 179 -0.81 6.87 -1.23
N ILE A 180 -1.36 6.10 -0.30
CA ILE A 180 -2.69 6.33 0.27
C ILE A 180 -2.50 6.72 1.74
N THR A 181 -3.05 7.85 2.13
CA THR A 181 -2.99 8.37 3.50
C THR A 181 -4.38 8.32 4.13
N ASN A 182 -4.48 7.69 5.30
CA ASN A 182 -5.66 7.78 6.14
C ASN A 182 -5.81 9.24 6.66
N GLY A 183 -6.66 10.02 6.01
CA GLY A 183 -6.70 11.48 6.16
C GLY A 183 -7.45 11.99 7.38
N ASP A 184 -8.27 11.14 8.04
CA ASP A 184 -9.03 11.54 9.22
C ASP A 184 -8.10 12.00 10.34
N GLU A 185 -8.42 13.14 10.98
CA GLU A 185 -7.62 13.66 12.07
C GLU A 185 -7.77 12.87 13.37
N GLY A 186 -6.65 12.52 13.98
CA GLY A 186 -6.62 11.77 15.24
C GLY A 186 -6.96 10.31 15.07
N PHE A 187 -7.29 9.62 16.19
CA PHE A 187 -7.76 8.24 16.12
C PHE A 187 -9.24 8.22 15.62
N PRO A 188 -9.59 7.41 14.58
CA PRO A 188 -8.80 6.36 13.96
C PRO A 188 -8.01 6.78 12.69
N GLY A 189 -7.69 8.01 12.50
CA GLY A 189 -6.86 8.51 11.40
C GLY A 189 -5.39 8.71 11.76
N VAL A 190 -4.69 9.55 11.01
CA VAL A 190 -3.32 9.95 11.32
C VAL A 190 -3.26 11.41 11.76
N SER A 191 -2.30 11.75 12.62
CA SER A 191 -2.11 13.14 13.03
C SER A 191 -1.67 14.02 11.87
N LYS A 192 -1.99 15.35 11.95
CA LYS A 192 -1.55 16.35 10.95
C LYS A 192 -0.06 16.30 10.66
N SER A 193 0.78 16.00 11.66
CA SER A 193 2.24 15.93 11.49
C SER A 193 2.67 14.73 10.66
N TYR A 194 1.99 13.57 10.80
CA TYR A 194 2.21 12.40 9.96
C TYR A 194 1.71 12.64 8.54
N ALA A 195 0.46 13.07 8.37
CA ALA A 195 -0.10 13.39 7.05
C ALA A 195 0.76 14.40 6.29
N LYS A 196 1.20 15.49 6.96
CA LYS A 196 2.14 16.44 6.37
C LYS A 196 3.49 15.80 5.99
N SER A 197 3.98 14.86 6.81
CA SER A 197 5.25 14.19 6.53
C SER A 197 5.14 13.30 5.29
N ILE A 198 4.07 12.51 5.18
CA ILE A 198 3.77 11.68 4.00
C ILE A 198 3.72 12.57 2.76
N ASN A 199 2.90 13.62 2.79
CA ASN A 199 2.73 14.53 1.64
C ASN A 199 4.05 15.18 1.19
N ASN A 200 4.90 15.63 2.14
CA ASN A 200 6.19 16.23 1.80
C ASN A 200 7.16 15.23 1.17
N ILE A 201 7.16 13.99 1.66
CA ILE A 201 8.03 12.92 1.14
C ILE A 201 7.54 12.47 -0.23
N CYS A 202 6.24 12.27 -0.41
CA CYS A 202 5.64 11.97 -1.71
C CYS A 202 5.98 13.04 -2.74
N LYS A 203 5.83 14.31 -2.37
CA LYS A 203 6.22 15.44 -3.25
C LYS A 203 7.69 15.41 -3.64
N HIS A 204 8.60 15.00 -2.73
CA HIS A 204 10.04 14.90 -3.02
C HIS A 204 10.34 13.85 -4.08
N TYR A 205 9.64 12.70 -4.04
CA TYR A 205 9.83 11.58 -4.97
C TYR A 205 8.91 11.63 -6.21
N GLY A 206 8.07 12.65 -6.35
CA GLY A 206 7.09 12.74 -7.44
C GLY A 206 6.00 11.67 -7.36
N VAL A 207 5.72 11.17 -6.15
CA VAL A 207 4.66 10.19 -5.88
C VAL A 207 3.36 10.92 -5.60
N THR A 208 2.27 10.55 -6.27
CA THR A 208 0.94 11.07 -5.96
C THR A 208 0.46 10.50 -4.63
N ASN A 209 0.04 11.37 -3.71
CA ASN A 209 -0.53 11.01 -2.42
C ASN A 209 -2.04 11.18 -2.42
N ILE A 210 -2.78 10.09 -2.28
CA ILE A 210 -4.24 10.06 -2.18
C ILE A 210 -4.59 10.21 -0.70
N VAL A 211 -5.15 11.35 -0.32
CA VAL A 211 -5.58 11.60 1.06
C VAL A 211 -7.05 11.28 1.17
N LEU A 212 -7.36 10.21 1.92
CA LEU A 212 -8.73 9.75 2.10
C LEU A 212 -9.48 10.66 3.08
N GLU A 213 -10.75 10.90 2.80
CA GLU A 213 -11.65 11.74 3.61
C GLU A 213 -12.93 10.96 3.94
N ASP A 214 -13.48 11.19 5.13
CA ASP A 214 -14.80 10.69 5.56
C ASP A 214 -14.97 9.15 5.42
N ILE A 215 -13.97 8.38 5.83
CA ILE A 215 -14.02 6.92 5.81
C ILE A 215 -14.78 6.39 7.02
N GLU A 216 -15.93 5.73 6.81
CA GLU A 216 -16.68 5.10 7.89
C GLU A 216 -15.88 3.93 8.51
N LYS A 217 -15.77 3.93 9.84
CA LYS A 217 -14.98 2.96 10.61
C LYS A 217 -15.69 2.49 11.88
N VAL A 218 -15.43 1.23 12.24
CA VAL A 218 -15.78 0.65 13.54
C VAL A 218 -14.49 0.12 14.16
N ASP A 219 -14.25 0.44 15.44
CA ASP A 219 -13.02 0.07 16.16
C ASP A 219 -11.72 0.40 15.40
N GLY A 220 -11.74 1.55 14.74
CA GLY A 220 -10.60 2.07 13.98
C GLY A 220 -10.41 1.47 12.58
N HIS A 221 -11.23 0.52 12.16
CA HIS A 221 -11.11 -0.14 10.86
C HIS A 221 -12.32 0.16 9.96
N PRO A 222 -12.11 0.29 8.63
CA PRO A 222 -13.18 0.55 7.69
C PRO A 222 -14.29 -0.50 7.74
N THR A 223 -15.55 -0.01 7.73
CA THR A 223 -16.73 -0.81 7.43
C THR A 223 -16.81 -1.10 5.94
N TYR A 224 -17.78 -1.88 5.49
CA TYR A 224 -18.00 -2.09 4.05
C TYR A 224 -18.26 -0.74 3.34
N ALA A 225 -19.06 0.16 3.91
CA ALA A 225 -19.23 1.50 3.36
C ALA A 225 -17.91 2.29 3.31
N GLY A 226 -17.07 2.17 4.36
CA GLY A 226 -15.73 2.74 4.36
C GLY A 226 -14.84 2.14 3.27
N MET A 227 -14.89 0.83 3.04
CA MET A 227 -14.15 0.16 1.96
C MET A 227 -14.61 0.63 0.57
N GLN A 228 -15.91 0.84 0.37
CA GLN A 228 -16.44 1.40 -0.88
C GLN A 228 -15.93 2.82 -1.11
N SER A 229 -15.96 3.67 -0.07
CA SER A 229 -15.44 5.03 -0.15
C SER A 229 -13.94 5.07 -0.47
N ILE A 230 -13.13 4.19 0.16
CA ILE A 230 -11.71 4.06 -0.18
C ILE A 230 -11.53 3.68 -1.65
N CYS A 231 -12.27 2.67 -2.13
CA CYS A 231 -12.21 2.23 -3.53
C CYS A 231 -12.51 3.38 -4.49
N GLU A 232 -13.58 4.14 -4.24
CA GLU A 232 -13.99 5.25 -5.07
C GLU A 232 -12.93 6.36 -5.11
N GLN A 233 -12.45 6.81 -3.94
CA GLN A 233 -11.44 7.87 -3.85
C GLN A 233 -10.09 7.45 -4.47
N VAL A 234 -9.71 6.19 -4.36
CA VAL A 234 -8.51 5.68 -5.04
C VAL A 234 -8.74 5.61 -6.54
N TYR A 235 -9.89 5.10 -6.99
CA TYR A 235 -10.21 4.97 -8.42
C TYR A 235 -10.27 6.33 -9.15
N GLU A 236 -10.76 7.37 -8.50
CA GLU A 236 -10.76 8.74 -9.06
C GLU A 236 -9.36 9.24 -9.46
N VAL A 237 -8.31 8.70 -8.82
CA VAL A 237 -6.92 9.14 -9.08
C VAL A 237 -6.17 8.17 -9.99
N VAL A 238 -6.38 6.84 -9.82
CA VAL A 238 -5.58 5.85 -10.55
C VAL A 238 -6.24 5.40 -11.86
N GLY A 239 -7.54 5.68 -12.02
CA GLY A 239 -8.33 5.38 -13.23
C GLY A 239 -8.19 6.43 -14.35
N GLU A 240 -7.50 7.55 -14.09
CA GLU A 240 -7.16 8.55 -15.12
C GLU A 240 -5.93 8.09 -15.92
#